data_f594951ecfec9555eeabefbdca5311fa
#
_entry.id   f594951ecfec9555eeabefbdca5311fa
#
_cell.length_a   1.000
_cell.length_b   1.000
_cell.length_c   1.000
_cell.angle_alpha   90.00
_cell.angle_beta   90.00
_cell.angle_gamma   90.00
#
_symmetry.space_group_name_H-M   'P 1'
#
loop_
_entity.id
_entity.type
_entity.pdbx_description
1 polymer ?
#
loop_
_entity_poly.entity_id
_entity_poly.type
_entity_poly.pdbx_seq_one_letter_code
_entity_poly.pdbx_strand_id
1 'polypeptide(L)'
;MEILNLRAHSELFGMAAEWFHEKWGIPAASYLESMKECRKGGAAVPQWYAAMEDGQMVGGLGVIENDFHSRKDLAPNVCALYVEEAYRRRGIAGELLQWVCSDMGRFGIDTLYLVTEHTSFYERYGWRFLGLARDTDGSDGWMRIYAHTTEAGDKL
;
A
#
# COMPACT_ATOMS: atom_id res chain seq x y z
N MET A 1 -2.42 15.08 12.03
CA MET A 1 -2.63 13.90 11.15
C MET A 1 -2.20 12.63 11.87
N GLU A 2 -2.94 11.57 11.68
CA GLU A 2 -2.69 10.29 12.32
C GLU A 2 -2.76 9.17 11.27
N ILE A 3 -1.78 8.26 11.28
CA ILE A 3 -1.80 7.08 10.41
C ILE A 3 -2.24 5.89 11.24
N LEU A 4 -3.26 5.18 10.76
CA LEU A 4 -3.86 4.04 11.44
C LEU A 4 -3.67 2.77 10.61
N ASN A 5 -3.32 1.66 11.27
CA ASN A 5 -3.49 0.35 10.67
C ASN A 5 -4.96 -0.04 10.85
N LEU A 6 -5.63 -0.42 9.79
CA LEU A 6 -7.08 -0.64 9.86
C LEU A 6 -7.46 -1.94 10.56
N ARG A 7 -6.53 -2.89 10.72
CA ARG A 7 -6.82 -4.13 11.47
C ARG A 7 -7.25 -3.86 12.93
N ALA A 8 -6.80 -2.75 13.49
CA ALA A 8 -7.15 -2.33 14.85
C ALA A 8 -8.37 -1.40 14.90
N HIS A 9 -8.95 -1.06 13.74
CA HIS A 9 -10.01 -0.05 13.61
C HIS A 9 -11.11 -0.53 12.68
N SER A 10 -11.73 -1.69 13.02
CA SER A 10 -12.76 -2.30 12.16
C SER A 10 -13.97 -1.40 11.92
N GLU A 11 -14.22 -0.46 12.82
CA GLU A 11 -15.30 0.52 12.69
C GLU A 11 -15.08 1.45 11.47
N LEU A 12 -13.85 1.55 10.98
CA LEU A 12 -13.51 2.40 9.83
C LEU A 12 -13.54 1.66 8.49
N PHE A 13 -13.76 0.33 8.49
CA PHE A 13 -13.69 -0.47 7.26
C PHE A 13 -14.63 0.04 6.17
N GLY A 14 -15.88 0.30 6.50
CA GLY A 14 -16.85 0.76 5.51
C GLY A 14 -16.46 2.08 4.88
N MET A 15 -16.04 3.04 5.69
CA MET A 15 -15.61 4.36 5.22
C MET A 15 -14.36 4.23 4.33
N ALA A 16 -13.37 3.45 4.78
CA ALA A 16 -12.13 3.27 4.05
C ALA A 16 -12.34 2.53 2.74
N ALA A 17 -13.18 1.49 2.72
CA ALA A 17 -13.49 0.75 1.50
C ALA A 17 -14.14 1.64 0.44
N GLU A 18 -15.07 2.50 0.85
CA GLU A 18 -15.68 3.48 -0.05
C GLU A 18 -14.65 4.50 -0.54
N TRP A 19 -13.76 4.95 0.33
CA TRP A 19 -12.70 5.89 -0.04
C TRP A 19 -11.79 5.30 -1.13
N PHE A 20 -11.30 4.08 -0.95
CA PHE A 20 -10.45 3.42 -1.95
C PHE A 20 -11.22 3.17 -3.26
N HIS A 21 -12.49 2.79 -3.17
CA HIS A 21 -13.35 2.62 -4.34
C HIS A 21 -13.43 3.90 -5.18
N GLU A 22 -13.65 5.03 -4.52
CA GLU A 22 -13.72 6.33 -5.20
C GLU A 22 -12.42 6.68 -5.93
N LYS A 23 -11.27 6.29 -5.37
CA LYS A 23 -9.98 6.63 -5.95
C LYS A 23 -9.57 5.72 -7.09
N TRP A 24 -9.90 4.43 -7.01
CA TRP A 24 -9.34 3.42 -7.91
C TRP A 24 -10.38 2.70 -8.76
N GLY A 25 -11.66 2.85 -8.47
CA GLY A 25 -12.74 2.23 -9.25
C GLY A 25 -12.95 0.74 -8.99
N ILE A 26 -12.16 0.12 -8.13
CA ILE A 26 -12.37 -1.27 -7.72
C ILE A 26 -13.58 -1.31 -6.77
N PRO A 27 -14.47 -2.32 -6.85
CA PRO A 27 -15.65 -2.37 -5.99
C PRO A 27 -15.33 -2.25 -4.51
N ALA A 28 -16.10 -1.45 -3.78
CA ALA A 28 -15.93 -1.28 -2.34
C ALA A 28 -16.00 -2.62 -1.60
N ALA A 29 -16.84 -3.56 -2.07
CA ALA A 29 -16.94 -4.89 -1.48
C ALA A 29 -15.62 -5.66 -1.50
N SER A 30 -14.80 -5.47 -2.55
CA SER A 30 -13.49 -6.11 -2.65
C SER A 30 -12.52 -5.59 -1.60
N TYR A 31 -12.50 -4.28 -1.39
CA TYR A 31 -11.69 -3.68 -0.33
C TYR A 31 -12.16 -4.11 1.06
N LEU A 32 -13.48 -4.11 1.27
CA LEU A 32 -14.05 -4.51 2.55
C LEU A 32 -13.69 -5.95 2.91
N GLU A 33 -13.78 -6.86 1.94
CA GLU A 33 -13.40 -8.25 2.14
C GLU A 33 -11.93 -8.40 2.50
N SER A 34 -11.05 -7.70 1.80
CA SER A 34 -9.62 -7.68 2.09
C SER A 34 -9.32 -7.11 3.48
N MET A 35 -10.04 -6.07 3.89
CA MET A 35 -9.89 -5.49 5.24
C MET A 35 -10.32 -6.47 6.32
N LYS A 36 -11.38 -7.25 6.07
CA LYS A 36 -11.80 -8.31 7.00
C LYS A 36 -10.73 -9.39 7.16
N GLU A 37 -10.03 -9.72 6.07
CA GLU A 37 -8.91 -10.65 6.12
C GLU A 37 -7.76 -10.13 6.99
N CYS A 38 -7.45 -8.82 6.93
CA CYS A 38 -6.37 -8.27 7.74
C CYS A 38 -6.68 -8.32 9.23
N ARG A 39 -7.95 -8.29 9.60
CA ARG A 39 -8.38 -8.36 11.01
C ARG A 39 -8.27 -9.75 11.60
N LYS A 40 -8.42 -10.80 10.79
CA LYS A 40 -8.41 -12.18 11.30
C LYS A 40 -7.07 -12.59 11.92
N GLY A 41 -5.99 -11.86 11.59
CA GLY A 41 -4.67 -12.16 12.12
C GLY A 41 -4.05 -13.40 11.53
N GLY A 42 -2.84 -13.74 11.96
CA GLY A 42 -2.13 -14.92 11.52
C GLY A 42 -1.29 -14.74 10.26
N ALA A 43 -1.71 -13.88 9.34
CA ALA A 43 -0.93 -13.55 8.14
C ALA A 43 -0.54 -12.08 8.15
N ALA A 44 0.65 -11.76 7.63
CA ALA A 44 1.12 -10.38 7.54
C ALA A 44 0.36 -9.58 6.48
N VAL A 45 -0.14 -10.23 5.45
CA VAL A 45 -0.90 -9.60 4.37
C VAL A 45 -2.23 -10.31 4.19
N PRO A 46 -3.29 -9.60 3.74
CA PRO A 46 -3.30 -8.18 3.39
C PRO A 46 -3.29 -7.28 4.62
N GLN A 47 -2.88 -6.03 4.42
CA GLN A 47 -2.98 -4.98 5.43
C GLN A 47 -3.41 -3.67 4.76
N TRP A 48 -4.15 -2.84 5.49
CA TRP A 48 -4.65 -1.57 4.99
C TRP A 48 -4.39 -0.46 5.99
N TYR A 49 -4.10 0.72 5.47
CA TYR A 49 -3.68 1.88 6.28
C TYR A 49 -4.40 3.13 5.82
N ALA A 50 -4.75 3.98 6.77
CA ALA A 50 -5.43 5.24 6.51
C ALA A 50 -4.70 6.38 7.20
N ALA A 51 -4.52 7.49 6.49
CA ALA A 51 -4.09 8.75 7.06
C ALA A 51 -5.35 9.57 7.35
N MET A 52 -5.53 9.93 8.61
CA MET A 52 -6.72 10.64 9.09
C MET A 52 -6.36 12.03 9.57
N GLU A 53 -7.19 13.00 9.25
CA GLU A 53 -7.06 14.35 9.77
C GLU A 53 -8.47 14.92 10.01
N ASP A 54 -8.71 15.41 11.22
CA ASP A 54 -10.00 15.98 11.63
C ASP A 54 -11.19 15.05 11.32
N GLY A 55 -11.00 13.74 11.55
CA GLY A 55 -12.04 12.74 11.35
C GLY A 55 -12.24 12.32 9.88
N GLN A 56 -11.43 12.83 8.97
CA GLN A 56 -11.53 12.52 7.54
C GLN A 56 -10.32 11.74 7.05
N MET A 57 -10.55 10.78 6.16
CA MET A 57 -9.48 10.04 5.51
C MET A 57 -8.89 10.90 4.38
N VAL A 58 -7.61 11.22 4.50
CA VAL A 58 -6.92 12.11 3.55
C VAL A 58 -5.87 11.38 2.72
N GLY A 59 -5.58 10.14 3.06
CA GLY A 59 -4.65 9.30 2.31
C GLY A 59 -4.75 7.87 2.75
N GLY A 60 -4.13 6.98 1.99
CA GLY A 60 -4.13 5.56 2.35
C GLY A 60 -3.30 4.73 1.41
N LEU A 61 -3.06 3.49 1.79
CA LEU A 61 -2.45 2.46 0.95
C LEU A 61 -2.77 1.08 1.53
N GLY A 62 -2.47 0.05 0.75
CA GLY A 62 -2.58 -1.32 1.22
C GLY A 62 -1.32 -2.11 0.94
N VAL A 63 -1.24 -3.29 1.52
CA VAL A 63 -0.21 -4.30 1.21
C VAL A 63 -0.93 -5.60 0.89
N ILE A 64 -0.70 -6.10 -0.31
CA ILE A 64 -1.29 -7.36 -0.79
C ILE A 64 -0.18 -8.23 -1.37
N GLU A 65 -0.48 -9.50 -1.60
CA GLU A 65 0.53 -10.45 -2.10
C GLU A 65 1.02 -10.06 -3.50
N ASN A 66 0.10 -9.76 -4.41
CA ASN A 66 0.45 -9.38 -5.78
C ASN A 66 -0.50 -8.31 -6.30
N ASP A 67 0.05 -7.21 -6.82
CA ASP A 67 -0.72 -6.10 -7.37
C ASP A 67 -0.82 -6.22 -8.90
N PHE A 68 -1.37 -7.35 -9.36
CA PHE A 68 -1.70 -7.61 -10.78
C PHE A 68 -0.51 -7.50 -11.72
N HIS A 69 0.66 -8.04 -11.32
CA HIS A 69 1.82 -8.07 -12.21
C HIS A 69 2.41 -9.49 -12.35
N SER A 70 3.27 -9.67 -13.35
CA SER A 70 3.79 -10.97 -13.74
C SER A 70 4.91 -11.51 -12.85
N ARG A 71 5.54 -10.65 -12.04
CA ARG A 71 6.65 -11.05 -11.17
C ARG A 71 6.14 -11.45 -9.78
N LYS A 72 5.51 -12.62 -9.70
CA LYS A 72 4.92 -13.14 -8.46
C LYS A 72 5.95 -13.45 -7.38
N ASP A 73 7.21 -13.59 -7.77
CA ASP A 73 8.33 -13.75 -6.85
C ASP A 73 8.65 -12.48 -6.04
N LEU A 74 8.19 -11.32 -6.52
CA LEU A 74 8.41 -10.03 -5.86
C LEU A 74 7.17 -9.65 -5.06
N ALA A 75 7.11 -10.16 -3.83
CA ALA A 75 5.96 -10.01 -2.94
C ALA A 75 6.44 -9.79 -1.49
N PRO A 76 5.65 -9.14 -0.63
CA PRO A 76 4.33 -8.54 -0.92
C PRO A 76 4.43 -7.17 -1.55
N ASN A 77 3.28 -6.65 -2.03
CA ASN A 77 3.23 -5.39 -2.76
C ASN A 77 2.45 -4.31 -2.00
N VAL A 78 3.04 -3.12 -1.95
CA VAL A 78 2.30 -1.91 -1.58
C VAL A 78 1.42 -1.54 -2.77
N CYS A 79 0.17 -1.24 -2.52
CA CYS A 79 -0.82 -0.93 -3.56
C CYS A 79 -1.72 0.23 -3.16
N ALA A 80 -2.41 0.78 -4.13
CA ALA A 80 -3.48 1.76 -3.94
C ALA A 80 -3.06 3.02 -3.16
N LEU A 81 -1.79 3.41 -3.21
CA LEU A 81 -1.33 4.63 -2.56
C LEU A 81 -2.01 5.86 -3.19
N TYR A 82 -2.70 6.62 -2.36
CA TYR A 82 -3.36 7.84 -2.79
C TYR A 82 -3.41 8.84 -1.65
N VAL A 83 -3.18 10.11 -1.96
CA VAL A 83 -3.33 11.23 -1.03
C VAL A 83 -4.28 12.23 -1.68
N GLU A 84 -5.28 12.70 -0.93
CA GLU A 84 -6.23 13.69 -1.41
C GLU A 84 -5.48 14.93 -1.93
N GLU A 85 -5.94 15.46 -3.05
CA GLU A 85 -5.25 16.55 -3.74
C GLU A 85 -4.98 17.74 -2.82
N ALA A 86 -5.96 18.12 -2.00
CA ALA A 86 -5.84 19.25 -1.07
C ALA A 86 -4.77 19.04 0.00
N TYR A 87 -4.34 17.80 0.22
CA TYR A 87 -3.36 17.43 1.26
C TYR A 87 -2.00 17.03 0.70
N ARG A 88 -1.82 17.12 -0.60
CA ARG A 88 -0.55 16.82 -1.26
C ARG A 88 0.50 17.86 -0.94
N ARG A 89 1.78 17.51 -1.16
CA ARG A 89 2.96 18.34 -0.89
C ARG A 89 3.19 18.63 0.58
N ARG A 90 2.63 17.79 1.46
CA ARG A 90 2.82 17.86 2.91
C ARG A 90 3.61 16.65 3.43
N GLY A 91 4.11 15.78 2.55
CA GLY A 91 4.87 14.59 2.93
C GLY A 91 4.04 13.40 3.39
N ILE A 92 2.71 13.43 3.20
CA ILE A 92 1.83 12.36 3.68
C ILE A 92 2.14 11.03 2.99
N ALA A 93 2.37 11.03 1.67
CA ALA A 93 2.73 9.81 0.95
C ALA A 93 4.01 9.19 1.51
N GLY A 94 5.02 10.01 1.77
CA GLY A 94 6.28 9.54 2.37
C GLY A 94 6.08 8.97 3.76
N GLU A 95 5.25 9.60 4.58
CA GLU A 95 4.92 9.10 5.92
C GLU A 95 4.18 7.77 5.86
N LEU A 96 3.23 7.62 4.93
CA LEU A 96 2.52 6.36 4.72
C LEU A 96 3.48 5.25 4.30
N LEU A 97 4.38 5.53 3.36
CA LEU A 97 5.37 4.55 2.91
C LEU A 97 6.33 4.15 4.03
N GLN A 98 6.77 5.10 4.84
CA GLN A 98 7.63 4.82 5.98
C GLN A 98 6.90 4.01 7.04
N TRP A 99 5.66 4.36 7.33
CA TRP A 99 4.84 3.65 8.30
C TRP A 99 4.61 2.20 7.90
N VAL A 100 4.30 1.95 6.63
CA VAL A 100 4.05 0.58 6.16
C VAL A 100 5.32 -0.27 6.21
N CYS A 101 6.48 0.29 5.89
CA CYS A 101 7.75 -0.42 6.01
C CYS A 101 8.02 -0.80 7.47
N SER A 102 7.77 0.10 8.40
CA SER A 102 7.94 -0.15 9.83
C SER A 102 6.99 -1.25 10.31
N ASP A 103 5.71 -1.14 9.95
CA ASP A 103 4.70 -2.10 10.39
C ASP A 103 4.95 -3.50 9.80
N MET A 104 5.29 -3.58 8.53
CA MET A 104 5.60 -4.86 7.88
C MET A 104 6.87 -5.49 8.45
N GLY A 105 7.84 -4.67 8.83
CA GLY A 105 9.03 -5.17 9.52
C GLY A 105 8.71 -5.87 10.83
N ARG A 106 7.70 -5.41 11.55
CA ARG A 106 7.24 -6.06 12.79
C ARG A 106 6.67 -7.45 12.54
N PHE A 107 6.14 -7.70 11.34
CA PHE A 107 5.67 -9.01 10.92
C PHE A 107 6.79 -9.91 10.36
N GLY A 108 8.04 -9.43 10.35
CA GLY A 108 9.18 -10.19 9.85
C GLY A 108 9.35 -10.17 8.34
N ILE A 109 8.67 -9.26 7.64
CA ILE A 109 8.83 -9.10 6.19
C ILE A 109 10.04 -8.22 5.92
N ASP A 110 11.00 -8.72 5.13
CA ASP A 110 12.28 -8.04 4.88
C ASP A 110 12.19 -6.92 3.86
N THR A 111 11.36 -7.11 2.84
CA THR A 111 11.32 -6.21 1.68
C THR A 111 9.89 -6.08 1.16
N LEU A 112 9.52 -4.86 0.82
CA LEU A 112 8.27 -4.55 0.14
C LEU A 112 8.56 -4.16 -1.30
N TYR A 113 7.61 -4.47 -2.18
CA TYR A 113 7.68 -4.14 -3.60
C TYR A 113 6.46 -3.33 -4.00
N LEU A 114 6.52 -2.65 -5.12
CA LEU A 114 5.36 -2.00 -5.72
C LEU A 114 5.54 -1.89 -7.23
N VAL A 115 4.43 -1.77 -7.93
CA VAL A 115 4.43 -1.48 -9.37
C VAL A 115 3.78 -0.12 -9.60
N THR A 116 4.30 0.62 -10.57
CA THR A 116 3.83 1.97 -10.87
C THR A 116 4.23 2.38 -12.28
N GLU A 117 3.51 3.35 -12.83
CA GLU A 117 3.90 4.03 -14.07
C GLU A 117 4.75 5.28 -13.77
N HIS A 118 4.80 5.73 -12.52
CA HIS A 118 5.53 6.92 -12.14
C HIS A 118 7.04 6.72 -12.20
N THR A 119 7.74 7.77 -12.59
CA THR A 119 9.20 7.88 -12.52
C THR A 119 9.54 8.97 -11.51
N SER A 120 10.65 8.81 -10.80
CA SER A 120 11.20 9.79 -9.83
C SER A 120 10.42 9.91 -8.52
N PHE A 121 9.15 9.55 -8.47
CA PHE A 121 8.34 9.73 -7.28
C PHE A 121 8.83 8.86 -6.12
N TYR A 122 8.95 7.56 -6.34
CA TYR A 122 9.32 6.61 -5.27
C TYR A 122 10.79 6.69 -4.90
N GLU A 123 11.65 7.09 -5.83
CA GLU A 123 13.08 7.30 -5.55
C GLU A 123 13.30 8.37 -4.48
N ARG A 124 12.41 9.36 -4.41
CA ARG A 124 12.49 10.41 -3.37
C ARG A 124 12.37 9.85 -1.98
N TYR A 125 11.72 8.69 -1.82
CA TYR A 125 11.47 8.06 -0.53
C TYR A 125 12.37 6.83 -0.31
N GLY A 126 13.42 6.70 -1.13
CA GLY A 126 14.41 5.63 -0.97
C GLY A 126 14.05 4.32 -1.63
N TRP A 127 12.98 4.26 -2.40
CA TRP A 127 12.60 3.08 -3.15
C TRP A 127 13.51 2.91 -4.37
N ARG A 128 13.95 1.68 -4.61
CA ARG A 128 14.93 1.35 -5.65
C ARG A 128 14.24 0.69 -6.84
N PHE A 129 14.54 1.19 -8.04
CA PHE A 129 14.05 0.60 -9.27
C PHE A 129 14.71 -0.76 -9.51
N LEU A 130 13.90 -1.80 -9.75
CA LEU A 130 14.39 -3.15 -10.04
C LEU A 130 14.28 -3.54 -11.50
N GLY A 131 13.28 -3.06 -12.21
CA GLY A 131 13.02 -3.46 -13.59
C GLY A 131 11.55 -3.31 -13.95
N LEU A 132 11.15 -4.03 -14.98
CA LEU A 132 9.79 -3.97 -15.51
C LEU A 132 9.06 -5.30 -15.30
N ALA A 133 7.75 -5.21 -15.08
CA ALA A 133 6.86 -6.36 -15.04
C ALA A 133 5.66 -6.10 -15.92
N ARG A 134 5.06 -7.16 -16.44
CA ARG A 134 3.83 -7.03 -17.22
C ARG A 134 2.63 -6.94 -16.30
N ASP A 135 1.68 -6.11 -16.72
CA ASP A 135 0.38 -6.03 -16.12
C ASP A 135 -0.41 -7.30 -16.47
N THR A 136 -1.05 -7.92 -15.48
CA THR A 136 -1.84 -9.14 -15.67
C THR A 136 -3.35 -8.87 -15.78
N ASP A 137 -3.77 -7.61 -15.81
CA ASP A 137 -5.19 -7.25 -15.89
C ASP A 137 -5.76 -7.26 -17.30
N GLY A 138 -5.00 -7.79 -18.27
CA GLY A 138 -5.42 -7.87 -19.67
C GLY A 138 -4.85 -6.79 -20.56
N SER A 139 -4.08 -5.84 -20.03
CA SER A 139 -3.38 -4.86 -20.83
C SER A 139 -2.02 -5.40 -21.28
N ASP A 140 -1.48 -4.89 -22.39
CA ASP A 140 -0.14 -5.21 -22.86
C ASP A 140 0.92 -4.30 -22.23
N GLY A 141 0.56 -3.60 -21.16
CA GLY A 141 1.41 -2.61 -20.54
C GLY A 141 2.52 -3.19 -19.68
N TRP A 142 3.61 -2.43 -19.61
CA TRP A 142 4.73 -2.71 -18.71
C TRP A 142 4.71 -1.70 -17.57
N MET A 143 4.94 -2.19 -16.36
CA MET A 143 5.00 -1.38 -15.15
C MET A 143 6.40 -1.41 -14.58
N ARG A 144 6.79 -0.33 -13.91
CA ARG A 144 8.07 -0.26 -13.20
C ARG A 144 7.91 -0.91 -11.84
N ILE A 145 8.86 -1.78 -11.46
CA ILE A 145 8.88 -2.38 -10.11
C ILE A 145 9.94 -1.68 -9.27
N TYR A 146 9.54 -1.34 -8.05
CA TYR A 146 10.42 -0.76 -7.04
C TYR A 146 10.43 -1.65 -5.80
N ALA A 147 11.51 -1.56 -5.03
CA ALA A 147 11.66 -2.27 -3.77
C ALA A 147 12.17 -1.33 -2.69
N HIS A 148 11.78 -1.61 -1.45
CA HIS A 148 12.31 -0.94 -0.28
C HIS A 148 12.43 -1.95 0.87
N THR A 149 13.55 -1.90 1.59
CA THR A 149 13.71 -2.73 2.78
C THR A 149 12.80 -2.23 3.90
N THR A 150 12.39 -3.15 4.76
CA THR A 150 11.70 -2.84 6.00
C THR A 150 12.73 -2.74 7.13
N GLU A 151 12.28 -2.44 8.34
CA GLU A 151 13.17 -2.47 9.51
C GLU A 151 13.74 -3.87 9.74
N ALA A 152 13.00 -4.93 9.41
CA ALA A 152 13.50 -6.30 9.50
C ALA A 152 14.63 -6.55 8.49
N GLY A 153 14.48 -6.04 7.25
CA GLY A 153 15.49 -6.16 6.21
C GLY A 153 16.76 -5.37 6.53
N ASP A 154 16.60 -4.19 7.14
CA ASP A 154 17.72 -3.34 7.51
C ASP A 154 18.60 -3.93 8.61
N LYS A 155 18.07 -4.87 9.38
CA LYS A 155 18.83 -5.56 10.44
C LYS A 155 19.70 -6.71 9.93
N LEU A 156 19.53 -7.05 8.67
CA LEU A 156 20.32 -8.07 8.02
C LEU A 156 21.61 -7.46 7.47
#